data_097e3bc3a90a94b0ea48a3331795b6ce
#
_entry.id   097e3bc3a90a94b0ea48a3331795b6ce
#
_cell.length_a   1.000
_cell.length_b   1.000
_cell.length_c   1.000
_cell.angle_alpha   90.00
_cell.angle_beta   90.00
_cell.angle_gamma   90.00
#
_symmetry.space_group_name_H-M   'P 1'
#
loop_
_entity.id
_entity.type
_entity.pdbx_description
1 polymer ?
#
loop_
_entity_poly.entity_id
_entity_poly.type
_entity_poly.pdbx_seq_one_letter_code
_entity_poly.pdbx_strand_id
1 'polypeptide(L)'
;MNNTLLSMKGIRKTFSGVAVLDEVELKLNEGECLGLLGSNGAGKSTLIKILSGIYSKDKGNIFISNNEVSIKNSSDSIKSGVGLLPQELSIHSEMTVAENLMLGNLPTKKIAGIKFTNQKRMNEIAREKLLDLGLDINVQKQIKELTLPEQRIVEIARAMVGNAKILIMDEPTAALTSKESKTLFQALEKTRKAGVGIIYISHYLDEVFEVCQRIVVLRDGKNAGEFQTNSSNHDEVLSAMLGNAVENLYPSKSKKQNMEIALKLENVTFSKNLYDLNFEVYKGEILGVFGLLGSGLEDLGRKIYGVSGKTEKGKISLFGKDYKPVNPPNAKKNGIGFIPAERKTEGILSELTLRNNMTIPFLSNFIPRTFIDTKKEKEFTNKWI
;
A
#
# COMPACT_ATOMS: atom_id res chain seq x y z
N MET A 1 14.78 -22.77 22.09
CA MET A 1 14.38 -21.49 22.70
C MET A 1 14.45 -20.46 21.57
N ASN A 2 13.32 -19.84 21.21
CA ASN A 2 13.33 -18.81 20.17
C ASN A 2 14.11 -17.59 20.67
N ASN A 3 15.18 -17.23 19.97
CA ASN A 3 16.01 -16.07 20.33
C ASN A 3 15.29 -14.78 19.91
N THR A 4 14.96 -13.91 20.88
CA THR A 4 14.28 -12.64 20.58
C THR A 4 15.24 -11.70 19.83
N LEU A 5 14.91 -11.40 18.59
CA LEU A 5 15.68 -10.51 17.71
C LEU A 5 15.34 -9.04 17.96
N LEU A 6 14.03 -8.72 18.03
CA LEU A 6 13.51 -7.36 18.28
C LEU A 6 12.57 -7.38 19.48
N SER A 7 12.71 -6.39 20.36
CA SER A 7 11.72 -6.11 21.39
C SER A 7 11.50 -4.59 21.49
N MET A 8 10.30 -4.16 21.19
CA MET A 8 9.82 -2.78 21.42
C MET A 8 8.91 -2.83 22.65
N LYS A 9 9.15 -1.97 23.66
CA LYS A 9 8.42 -1.98 24.93
C LYS A 9 7.90 -0.59 25.27
N GLY A 10 6.63 -0.48 25.58
CA GLY A 10 5.98 0.74 26.04
C GLY A 10 6.10 1.91 25.05
N ILE A 11 6.02 1.64 23.74
CA ILE A 11 6.21 2.67 22.71
C ILE A 11 5.03 3.62 22.71
N ARG A 12 5.32 4.90 22.91
CA ARG A 12 4.36 6.01 22.80
C ARG A 12 4.75 6.99 21.72
N LYS A 13 3.74 7.48 21.00
CA LYS A 13 3.87 8.55 20.00
C LYS A 13 2.62 9.40 19.94
N THR A 14 2.85 10.73 20.00
CA THR A 14 1.79 11.74 19.96
C THR A 14 2.04 12.69 18.80
N PHE A 15 1.00 13.06 18.06
CA PHE A 15 1.04 14.11 17.04
C PHE A 15 -0.04 15.15 17.36
N SER A 16 0.35 16.42 17.43
CA SER A 16 -0.57 17.54 17.69
C SER A 16 -1.49 17.30 18.90
N GLY A 17 -0.96 16.67 19.97
CA GLY A 17 -1.71 16.37 21.19
C GLY A 17 -2.55 15.08 21.15
N VAL A 18 -2.62 14.39 20.00
CA VAL A 18 -3.34 13.13 19.86
C VAL A 18 -2.36 11.95 19.96
N ALA A 19 -2.59 11.05 20.92
CA ALA A 19 -1.81 9.82 21.06
C ALA A 19 -2.16 8.85 19.92
N VAL A 20 -1.18 8.55 19.06
CA VAL A 20 -1.31 7.60 17.96
C VAL A 20 -0.78 6.23 18.36
N LEU A 21 0.18 6.16 19.28
CA LEU A 21 0.64 4.93 19.93
C LEU A 21 0.66 5.15 21.44
N ASP A 22 0.09 4.22 22.19
CA ASP A 22 0.00 4.26 23.64
C ASP A 22 0.41 2.93 24.26
N GLU A 23 1.64 2.86 24.75
CA GLU A 23 2.28 1.70 25.39
C GLU A 23 2.30 0.42 24.51
N VAL A 24 2.55 0.61 23.20
CA VAL A 24 2.61 -0.51 22.27
C VAL A 24 3.85 -1.37 22.52
N GLU A 25 3.63 -2.69 22.51
CA GLU A 25 4.66 -3.71 22.55
C GLU A 25 4.72 -4.51 21.25
N LEU A 26 5.94 -4.83 20.80
CA LEU A 26 6.17 -5.72 19.66
C LEU A 26 7.41 -6.55 19.91
N LYS A 27 7.29 -7.86 19.75
CA LYS A 27 8.42 -8.81 19.80
C LYS A 27 8.52 -9.56 18.49
N LEU A 28 9.75 -9.77 18.02
CA LEU A 28 10.04 -10.56 16.82
C LEU A 28 11.21 -11.49 17.14
N ASN A 29 11.10 -12.76 16.79
CA ASN A 29 12.16 -13.73 16.98
C ASN A 29 13.02 -13.84 15.72
N GLU A 30 14.21 -14.42 15.89
CA GLU A 30 15.09 -14.75 14.77
C GLU A 30 14.42 -15.79 13.86
N GLY A 31 14.41 -15.54 12.54
CA GLY A 31 13.78 -16.43 11.57
C GLY A 31 12.25 -16.53 11.70
N GLU A 32 11.59 -15.54 12.29
CA GLU A 32 10.14 -15.45 12.38
C GLU A 32 9.59 -14.48 11.32
N CYS A 33 8.45 -14.82 10.74
CA CYS A 33 7.60 -13.87 10.02
C CYS A 33 6.41 -13.51 10.90
N LEU A 34 6.37 -12.26 11.36
CA LEU A 34 5.34 -11.70 12.22
C LEU A 34 4.38 -10.84 11.41
N GLY A 35 3.09 -11.19 11.39
CA GLY A 35 2.04 -10.35 10.83
C GLY A 35 1.71 -9.18 11.77
N LEU A 36 1.75 -7.96 11.25
CA LEU A 36 1.30 -6.76 11.99
C LEU A 36 0.02 -6.25 11.35
N LEU A 37 -1.12 -6.50 12.00
CA LEU A 37 -2.45 -6.19 11.51
C LEU A 37 -3.14 -5.09 12.31
N GLY A 38 -4.24 -4.59 11.79
CA GLY A 38 -5.10 -3.56 12.39
C GLY A 38 -5.80 -2.72 11.33
N SER A 39 -6.85 -2.02 11.72
CA SER A 39 -7.57 -1.09 10.84
C SER A 39 -6.70 0.09 10.39
N ASN A 40 -7.20 0.86 9.42
CA ASN A 40 -6.56 2.13 9.05
C ASN A 40 -6.60 3.08 10.26
N GLY A 41 -5.46 3.73 10.54
CA GLY A 41 -5.33 4.57 11.72
C GLY A 41 -4.94 3.85 13.02
N ALA A 42 -4.85 2.51 13.04
CA ALA A 42 -4.48 1.73 14.23
C ALA A 42 -3.07 1.97 14.78
N GLY A 43 -2.21 2.70 14.04
CA GLY A 43 -0.85 3.02 14.47
C GLY A 43 0.26 2.17 13.81
N LYS A 44 -0.07 1.17 12.97
CA LYS A 44 0.91 0.28 12.30
C LYS A 44 2.04 1.06 11.62
N SER A 45 1.68 1.93 10.68
CA SER A 45 2.67 2.72 9.92
C SER A 45 3.49 3.65 10.82
N THR A 46 2.92 4.16 11.92
CA THR A 46 3.65 4.97 12.89
C THR A 46 4.69 4.13 13.64
N LEU A 47 4.32 2.92 14.09
CA LEU A 47 5.23 2.00 14.77
C LEU A 47 6.42 1.63 13.86
N ILE A 48 6.13 1.31 12.60
CA ILE A 48 7.16 1.00 11.60
C ILE A 48 8.04 2.20 11.26
N LYS A 49 7.48 3.39 11.14
CA LYS A 49 8.24 4.63 10.92
C LYS A 49 9.15 4.98 12.11
N ILE A 50 8.79 4.58 13.32
CA ILE A 50 9.68 4.69 14.49
C ILE A 50 10.84 3.69 14.36
N LEU A 51 10.55 2.43 14.04
CA LEU A 51 11.59 1.40 13.91
C LEU A 51 12.53 1.70 12.73
N SER A 52 12.02 2.28 11.64
CA SER A 52 12.83 2.70 10.48
C SER A 52 13.52 4.07 10.64
N GLY A 53 13.33 4.75 11.79
CA GLY A 53 13.98 6.04 12.09
C GLY A 53 13.43 7.24 11.31
N ILE A 54 12.24 7.11 10.72
CA ILE A 54 11.53 8.23 10.07
C ILE A 54 10.88 9.12 11.13
N TYR A 55 10.35 8.50 12.21
CA TYR A 55 9.82 9.21 13.35
C TYR A 55 10.60 8.85 14.62
N SER A 56 10.74 9.81 15.53
CA SER A 56 11.22 9.55 16.88
C SER A 56 10.06 9.07 17.76
N LYS A 57 10.30 8.12 18.65
CA LYS A 57 9.37 7.77 19.73
C LYS A 57 9.37 8.84 20.80
N ASP A 58 8.25 9.02 21.51
CA ASP A 58 8.17 9.93 22.66
C ASP A 58 8.57 9.21 23.95
N LYS A 59 8.18 7.91 24.11
CA LYS A 59 8.55 7.04 25.24
C LYS A 59 8.78 5.60 24.79
N GLY A 60 9.27 4.77 25.71
CA GLY A 60 9.51 3.34 25.50
C GLY A 60 10.95 3.02 25.07
N ASN A 61 11.26 1.74 24.93
CA ASN A 61 12.60 1.25 24.61
C ASN A 61 12.57 0.27 23.44
N ILE A 62 13.62 0.26 22.64
CA ILE A 62 13.81 -0.65 21.50
C ILE A 62 15.08 -1.44 21.75
N PHE A 63 14.98 -2.78 21.68
CA PHE A 63 16.10 -3.69 21.81
C PHE A 63 16.23 -4.51 20.53
N ILE A 64 17.45 -4.61 20.00
CA ILE A 64 17.78 -5.47 18.85
C ILE A 64 18.92 -6.39 19.26
N SER A 65 18.73 -7.72 19.11
CA SER A 65 19.68 -8.73 19.60
C SER A 65 20.07 -8.50 21.07
N ASN A 66 19.07 -8.23 21.94
CA ASN A 66 19.18 -7.94 23.36
C ASN A 66 19.93 -6.65 23.72
N ASN A 67 20.38 -5.86 22.76
CA ASN A 67 21.01 -4.57 23.00
C ASN A 67 19.99 -3.43 22.84
N GLU A 68 19.94 -2.52 23.78
CA GLU A 68 19.13 -1.32 23.65
C GLU A 68 19.71 -0.42 22.56
N VAL A 69 18.83 0.02 21.62
CA VAL A 69 19.21 0.86 20.48
C VAL A 69 18.45 2.17 20.50
N SER A 70 19.14 3.26 20.17
CA SER A 70 18.54 4.58 20.01
C SER A 70 18.48 4.91 18.52
N ILE A 71 17.28 4.78 17.94
CA ILE A 71 17.03 5.07 16.53
C ILE A 71 16.49 6.50 16.42
N LYS A 72 17.32 7.42 15.92
CA LYS A 72 17.00 8.84 15.74
C LYS A 72 16.73 9.20 14.28
N ASN A 73 17.26 8.43 13.36
CA ASN A 73 17.13 8.62 11.91
C ASN A 73 17.28 7.28 11.18
N SER A 74 17.03 7.29 9.87
CA SER A 74 17.09 6.06 9.05
C SER A 74 18.50 5.44 8.99
N SER A 75 19.58 6.24 9.11
CA SER A 75 20.94 5.70 9.18
C SER A 75 21.16 4.85 10.43
N ASP A 76 20.62 5.26 11.59
CA ASP A 76 20.71 4.51 12.83
C ASP A 76 19.93 3.18 12.73
N SER A 77 18.76 3.21 12.09
CA SER A 77 17.94 2.03 11.83
C SER A 77 18.69 1.01 10.97
N ILE A 78 19.25 1.45 9.84
CA ILE A 78 20.04 0.61 8.93
C ILE A 78 21.27 0.01 9.64
N LYS A 79 22.01 0.81 10.41
CA LYS A 79 23.16 0.35 11.21
C LYS A 79 22.77 -0.69 12.26
N SER A 80 21.55 -0.61 12.77
CA SER A 80 20.99 -1.58 13.72
C SER A 80 20.49 -2.85 13.04
N GLY A 81 20.60 -2.95 11.72
CA GLY A 81 20.21 -4.11 10.92
C GLY A 81 18.73 -4.13 10.55
N VAL A 82 18.06 -3.00 10.49
CA VAL A 82 16.65 -2.88 10.07
C VAL A 82 16.59 -2.44 8.62
N GLY A 83 15.96 -3.25 7.77
CA GLY A 83 15.63 -2.94 6.37
C GLY A 83 14.13 -2.66 6.24
N LEU A 84 13.76 -1.61 5.53
CA LEU A 84 12.38 -1.27 5.21
C LEU A 84 12.14 -1.41 3.70
N LEU A 85 11.14 -2.23 3.36
CA LEU A 85 10.57 -2.28 2.01
C LEU A 85 9.21 -1.58 2.07
N PRO A 86 9.10 -0.36 1.56
CA PRO A 86 7.87 0.38 1.54
C PRO A 86 6.86 -0.19 0.53
N GLN A 87 5.62 0.24 0.63
CA GLN A 87 4.55 -0.15 -0.29
C GLN A 87 4.91 0.18 -1.76
N GLU A 88 5.45 1.40 -2.00
CA GLU A 88 5.97 1.78 -3.32
C GLU A 88 7.41 1.27 -3.48
N LEU A 89 7.74 0.77 -4.68
CA LEU A 89 9.09 0.29 -4.98
C LEU A 89 10.14 1.39 -4.79
N SER A 90 11.19 1.09 -4.04
CA SER A 90 12.30 2.00 -3.74
C SER A 90 13.57 1.69 -4.56
N ILE A 91 13.39 1.27 -5.81
CA ILE A 91 14.45 0.90 -6.74
C ILE A 91 14.54 1.87 -7.91
N HIS A 92 15.72 1.95 -8.53
CA HIS A 92 15.97 2.84 -9.68
C HIS A 92 15.81 2.07 -10.98
N SER A 93 14.75 2.37 -11.73
CA SER A 93 14.33 1.66 -12.95
C SER A 93 15.40 1.61 -14.04
N GLU A 94 16.19 2.68 -14.19
CA GLU A 94 17.23 2.83 -15.24
C GLU A 94 18.57 2.18 -14.87
N MET A 95 18.78 1.83 -13.62
CA MET A 95 19.98 1.14 -13.15
C MET A 95 19.84 -0.37 -13.37
N THR A 96 20.99 -1.04 -13.50
CA THR A 96 21.04 -2.51 -13.55
C THR A 96 20.66 -3.12 -12.21
N VAL A 97 20.29 -4.39 -12.22
CA VAL A 97 20.00 -5.18 -11.01
C VAL A 97 21.20 -5.14 -10.06
N ALA A 98 22.42 -5.37 -10.55
CA ALA A 98 23.63 -5.36 -9.74
C ALA A 98 23.89 -3.98 -9.10
N GLU A 99 23.69 -2.89 -9.83
CA GLU A 99 23.84 -1.52 -9.32
C GLU A 99 22.81 -1.23 -8.24
N ASN A 100 21.53 -1.63 -8.43
CA ASN A 100 20.50 -1.45 -7.42
C ASN A 100 20.80 -2.22 -6.13
N LEU A 101 21.24 -3.48 -6.23
CA LEU A 101 21.60 -4.26 -5.05
C LEU A 101 22.73 -3.63 -4.26
N MET A 102 23.70 -3.10 -4.93
CA MET A 102 24.94 -2.59 -4.32
C MET A 102 24.89 -1.09 -4.02
N LEU A 103 23.73 -0.44 -4.22
CA LEU A 103 23.57 0.99 -3.94
C LEU A 103 23.86 1.29 -2.47
N GLY A 104 24.83 2.17 -2.21
CA GLY A 104 25.33 2.46 -0.87
C GLY A 104 26.45 1.54 -0.37
N ASN A 105 26.70 0.39 -1.04
CA ASN A 105 27.70 -0.61 -0.66
C ASN A 105 28.57 -1.04 -1.87
N LEU A 106 28.92 -0.10 -2.73
CA LEU A 106 29.65 -0.40 -3.97
C LEU A 106 31.03 -1.02 -3.67
N PRO A 107 31.32 -2.23 -4.18
CA PRO A 107 32.66 -2.82 -4.06
C PRO A 107 33.64 -2.00 -4.87
N THR A 108 34.78 -1.63 -4.27
CA THR A 108 35.82 -0.83 -4.91
C THR A 108 37.12 -1.60 -5.03
N LYS A 109 37.88 -1.32 -6.09
CA LYS A 109 39.27 -1.73 -6.25
C LYS A 109 40.14 -0.50 -6.37
N LYS A 110 41.37 -0.56 -5.84
CA LYS A 110 42.36 0.52 -5.98
C LYS A 110 43.23 0.22 -7.22
N ILE A 111 43.37 1.20 -8.11
CA ILE A 111 44.26 1.17 -9.24
C ILE A 111 45.08 2.46 -9.18
N ALA A 112 46.40 2.36 -9.06
CA ALA A 112 47.28 3.51 -8.91
C ALA A 112 46.90 4.50 -7.81
N GLY A 113 46.38 3.99 -6.67
CA GLY A 113 45.92 4.80 -5.55
C GLY A 113 44.48 5.35 -5.64
N ILE A 114 43.84 5.27 -6.80
CA ILE A 114 42.49 5.77 -7.06
C ILE A 114 41.49 4.64 -6.87
N LYS A 115 40.36 4.91 -6.21
CA LYS A 115 39.26 3.96 -6.00
C LYS A 115 38.36 3.92 -7.25
N PHE A 116 38.19 2.75 -7.82
CA PHE A 116 37.26 2.47 -8.92
C PHE A 116 36.24 1.43 -8.47
N THR A 117 35.02 1.47 -9.00
CA THR A 117 34.02 0.43 -8.80
C THR A 117 34.50 -0.90 -9.39
N ASN A 118 34.39 -1.97 -8.62
CA ASN A 118 34.73 -3.31 -9.08
C ASN A 118 33.47 -3.99 -9.63
N GLN A 119 33.19 -3.74 -10.92
CA GLN A 119 32.00 -4.24 -11.61
C GLN A 119 31.90 -5.77 -11.57
N LYS A 120 33.02 -6.48 -11.74
CA LYS A 120 33.02 -7.96 -11.70
C LYS A 120 32.58 -8.46 -10.35
N ARG A 121 33.15 -7.92 -9.26
CA ARG A 121 32.77 -8.30 -7.90
C ARG A 121 31.34 -7.91 -7.55
N MET A 122 30.88 -6.78 -8.06
CA MET A 122 29.49 -6.33 -7.91
C MET A 122 28.51 -7.35 -8.53
N ASN A 123 28.76 -7.78 -9.76
CA ASN A 123 27.91 -8.75 -10.46
C ASN A 123 27.93 -10.14 -9.78
N GLU A 124 29.10 -10.57 -9.26
CA GLU A 124 29.24 -11.84 -8.51
C GLU A 124 28.37 -11.83 -7.25
N ILE A 125 28.49 -10.78 -6.42
CA ILE A 125 27.71 -10.65 -5.18
C ILE A 125 26.22 -10.57 -5.50
N ALA A 126 25.83 -9.79 -6.49
CA ALA A 126 24.44 -9.64 -6.88
C ALA A 126 23.81 -10.97 -7.31
N ARG A 127 24.53 -11.73 -8.15
CA ARG A 127 24.07 -13.05 -8.61
C ARG A 127 23.94 -14.06 -7.45
N GLU A 128 24.95 -14.11 -6.58
CA GLU A 128 24.91 -15.00 -5.39
C GLU A 128 23.68 -14.71 -4.55
N LYS A 129 23.44 -13.46 -4.17
CA LYS A 129 22.32 -13.05 -3.33
C LYS A 129 20.95 -13.32 -3.94
N LEU A 130 20.80 -13.14 -5.25
CA LEU A 130 19.55 -13.44 -5.93
C LEU A 130 19.31 -14.94 -6.03
N LEU A 131 20.34 -15.75 -6.27
CA LEU A 131 20.23 -17.20 -6.26
C LEU A 131 19.86 -17.75 -4.88
N ASP A 132 20.39 -17.19 -3.80
CA ASP A 132 20.01 -17.52 -2.43
C ASP A 132 18.48 -17.33 -2.21
N LEU A 133 17.90 -16.31 -2.82
CA LEU A 133 16.45 -16.04 -2.79
C LEU A 133 15.64 -16.83 -3.82
N GLY A 134 16.32 -17.55 -4.72
CA GLY A 134 15.69 -18.38 -5.76
C GLY A 134 15.39 -17.66 -7.04
N LEU A 135 16.04 -16.52 -7.28
CA LEU A 135 15.90 -15.74 -8.50
C LEU A 135 17.17 -15.84 -9.35
N ASP A 136 17.08 -16.54 -10.48
CA ASP A 136 18.17 -16.64 -11.46
C ASP A 136 17.88 -15.71 -12.65
N ILE A 137 18.44 -14.51 -12.59
CA ILE A 137 18.29 -13.50 -13.64
C ILE A 137 19.65 -12.90 -14.00
N ASN A 138 19.74 -12.35 -15.21
CA ASN A 138 20.92 -11.60 -15.62
C ASN A 138 21.00 -10.28 -14.84
N VAL A 139 22.00 -10.18 -13.96
CA VAL A 139 22.19 -9.01 -13.07
C VAL A 139 22.58 -7.72 -13.80
N GLN A 140 22.88 -7.80 -15.10
CA GLN A 140 23.15 -6.65 -15.97
C GLN A 140 21.90 -6.08 -16.64
N LYS A 141 20.73 -6.76 -16.54
CA LYS A 141 19.44 -6.21 -16.98
C LYS A 141 19.10 -4.96 -16.18
N GLN A 142 18.41 -4.03 -16.82
CA GLN A 142 17.82 -2.89 -16.12
C GLN A 142 16.58 -3.33 -15.34
N ILE A 143 16.31 -2.68 -14.22
CA ILE A 143 15.17 -3.00 -13.35
C ILE A 143 13.84 -2.92 -14.10
N LYS A 144 13.66 -1.97 -15.00
CA LYS A 144 12.43 -1.82 -15.80
C LYS A 144 12.12 -3.01 -16.72
N GLU A 145 13.07 -3.89 -16.95
CA GLU A 145 12.90 -5.13 -17.74
C GLU A 145 12.39 -6.30 -16.90
N LEU A 146 12.32 -6.13 -15.58
CA LEU A 146 11.88 -7.15 -14.63
C LEU A 146 10.38 -7.06 -14.37
N THR A 147 9.78 -8.20 -14.05
CA THR A 147 8.42 -8.25 -13.50
C THR A 147 8.36 -7.67 -12.10
N LEU A 148 7.18 -7.24 -11.64
CA LEU A 148 7.00 -6.69 -10.29
C LEU A 148 7.49 -7.62 -9.17
N PRO A 149 7.20 -8.95 -9.17
CA PRO A 149 7.74 -9.86 -8.18
C PRO A 149 9.27 -9.90 -8.18
N GLU A 150 9.89 -9.95 -9.35
CA GLU A 150 11.36 -9.93 -9.48
C GLU A 150 11.95 -8.64 -8.91
N GLN A 151 11.32 -7.50 -9.16
CA GLN A 151 11.71 -6.21 -8.59
C GLN A 151 11.63 -6.22 -7.06
N ARG A 152 10.56 -6.81 -6.47
CA ARG A 152 10.45 -6.97 -5.01
C ARG A 152 11.54 -7.88 -4.44
N ILE A 153 11.88 -8.97 -5.13
CA ILE A 153 12.99 -9.85 -4.70
C ILE A 153 14.33 -9.11 -4.76
N VAL A 154 14.54 -8.24 -5.74
CA VAL A 154 15.74 -7.38 -5.80
C VAL A 154 15.80 -6.42 -4.60
N GLU A 155 14.68 -5.84 -4.15
CA GLU A 155 14.64 -5.03 -2.92
C GLU A 155 15.02 -5.84 -1.67
N ILE A 156 14.50 -7.07 -1.54
CA ILE A 156 14.87 -7.98 -0.44
C ILE A 156 16.37 -8.27 -0.49
N ALA A 157 16.89 -8.63 -1.65
CA ALA A 157 18.30 -8.93 -1.84
C ALA A 157 19.19 -7.72 -1.47
N ARG A 158 18.78 -6.50 -1.84
CA ARG A 158 19.46 -5.25 -1.46
C ARG A 158 19.53 -5.08 0.05
N ALA A 159 18.42 -5.30 0.75
CA ALA A 159 18.39 -5.23 2.21
C ALA A 159 19.33 -6.27 2.84
N MET A 160 19.39 -7.49 2.30
CA MET A 160 20.30 -8.54 2.77
C MET A 160 21.77 -8.22 2.49
N VAL A 161 22.10 -7.61 1.36
CA VAL A 161 23.46 -7.09 1.09
C VAL A 161 23.85 -6.04 2.13
N GLY A 162 22.88 -5.24 2.61
CA GLY A 162 23.03 -4.28 3.70
C GLY A 162 23.09 -4.92 5.11
N ASN A 163 23.18 -6.26 5.21
CA ASN A 163 23.19 -7.02 6.47
C ASN A 163 21.93 -6.81 7.34
N ALA A 164 20.78 -6.65 6.71
CA ALA A 164 19.52 -6.57 7.44
C ALA A 164 19.26 -7.86 8.23
N LYS A 165 19.02 -7.71 9.54
CA LYS A 165 18.58 -8.79 10.45
C LYS A 165 17.06 -8.78 10.57
N ILE A 166 16.44 -7.63 10.43
CA ILE A 166 15.01 -7.39 10.48
C ILE A 166 14.58 -6.78 9.16
N LEU A 167 13.57 -7.37 8.54
CA LEU A 167 12.99 -6.88 7.30
C LEU A 167 11.54 -6.46 7.55
N ILE A 168 11.22 -5.22 7.26
CA ILE A 168 9.86 -4.69 7.35
C ILE A 168 9.30 -4.62 5.93
N MET A 169 8.12 -5.21 5.73
CA MET A 169 7.44 -5.22 4.44
C MET A 169 6.03 -4.62 4.60
N ASP A 170 5.81 -3.50 3.94
CA ASP A 170 4.54 -2.76 3.99
C ASP A 170 3.76 -3.02 2.70
N GLU A 171 2.70 -3.85 2.79
CA GLU A 171 1.82 -4.26 1.69
C GLU A 171 2.54 -4.74 0.42
N PRO A 172 3.47 -5.72 0.51
CA PRO A 172 4.36 -6.03 -0.60
C PRO A 172 3.67 -6.66 -1.81
N THR A 173 2.44 -7.14 -1.67
CA THR A 173 1.64 -7.86 -2.68
C THR A 173 0.53 -7.01 -3.32
N ALA A 174 0.34 -5.74 -2.91
CA ALA A 174 -0.78 -4.91 -3.31
C ALA A 174 -1.00 -4.78 -4.84
N ALA A 175 0.05 -4.96 -5.66
CA ALA A 175 0.01 -4.88 -7.12
C ALA A 175 0.31 -6.23 -7.80
N LEU A 176 0.30 -7.34 -7.06
CA LEU A 176 0.64 -8.67 -7.56
C LEU A 176 -0.60 -9.55 -7.74
N THR A 177 -0.57 -10.40 -8.77
CA THR A 177 -1.53 -11.49 -8.90
C THR A 177 -1.23 -12.60 -7.87
N SER A 178 -2.20 -13.46 -7.56
CA SER A 178 -2.02 -14.59 -6.63
C SER A 178 -0.88 -15.54 -7.04
N LYS A 179 -0.60 -15.67 -8.34
CA LYS A 179 0.52 -16.48 -8.84
C LYS A 179 1.86 -15.79 -8.57
N GLU A 180 1.91 -14.49 -8.75
CA GLU A 180 3.11 -13.67 -8.51
C GLU A 180 3.43 -13.57 -7.02
N SER A 181 2.42 -13.45 -6.17
CA SER A 181 2.59 -13.45 -4.70
C SER A 181 3.28 -14.72 -4.21
N LYS A 182 2.98 -15.89 -4.79
CA LYS A 182 3.65 -17.15 -4.43
C LYS A 182 5.16 -17.12 -4.67
N THR A 183 5.63 -16.46 -5.73
CA THR A 183 7.07 -16.30 -6.01
C THR A 183 7.73 -15.46 -4.92
N LEU A 184 7.08 -14.37 -4.51
CA LEU A 184 7.54 -13.54 -3.40
C LEU A 184 7.55 -14.32 -2.08
N PHE A 185 6.51 -15.10 -1.77
CA PHE A 185 6.43 -15.89 -0.55
C PHE A 185 7.54 -16.95 -0.44
N GLN A 186 7.93 -17.56 -1.56
CA GLN A 186 9.08 -18.46 -1.59
C GLN A 186 10.39 -17.74 -1.25
N ALA A 187 10.59 -16.51 -1.74
CA ALA A 187 11.76 -15.71 -1.40
C ALA A 187 11.75 -15.28 0.08
N LEU A 188 10.57 -14.95 0.64
CA LEU A 188 10.40 -14.63 2.05
C LEU A 188 10.73 -15.83 2.95
N GLU A 189 10.26 -17.02 2.57
CA GLU A 189 10.56 -18.25 3.32
C GLU A 189 12.07 -18.55 3.32
N LYS A 190 12.77 -18.35 2.22
CA LYS A 190 14.24 -18.47 2.16
C LYS A 190 14.93 -17.43 3.05
N THR A 191 14.46 -16.17 3.01
CA THR A 191 14.96 -15.10 3.85
C THR A 191 14.79 -15.42 5.33
N ARG A 192 13.62 -15.91 5.72
CA ARG A 192 13.30 -16.33 7.07
C ARG A 192 14.20 -17.49 7.53
N LYS A 193 14.39 -18.52 6.69
CA LYS A 193 15.28 -19.66 6.97
C LYS A 193 16.75 -19.25 7.11
N ALA A 194 17.16 -18.15 6.51
CA ALA A 194 18.49 -17.57 6.71
C ALA A 194 18.62 -16.80 8.06
N GLY A 195 17.61 -16.84 8.93
CA GLY A 195 17.63 -16.23 10.26
C GLY A 195 17.11 -14.79 10.30
N VAL A 196 16.69 -14.20 9.18
CA VAL A 196 16.15 -12.83 9.14
C VAL A 196 14.73 -12.83 9.73
N GLY A 197 14.47 -11.95 10.70
CA GLY A 197 13.13 -11.70 11.22
C GLY A 197 12.35 -10.77 10.28
N ILE A 198 11.10 -11.12 9.99
CA ILE A 198 10.26 -10.37 9.04
C ILE A 198 9.05 -9.80 9.77
N ILE A 199 8.79 -8.49 9.61
CA ILE A 199 7.53 -7.85 9.99
C ILE A 199 6.73 -7.64 8.70
N TYR A 200 5.65 -8.40 8.55
CA TYR A 200 4.80 -8.41 7.36
C TYR A 200 3.51 -7.66 7.64
N ILE A 201 3.28 -6.57 6.91
CA ILE A 201 2.06 -5.76 7.01
C ILE A 201 1.24 -6.01 5.76
N SER A 202 0.01 -6.47 5.94
CA SER A 202 -0.97 -6.64 4.86
C SER A 202 -2.37 -6.37 5.39
N HIS A 203 -3.27 -6.03 4.51
CA HIS A 203 -4.70 -6.01 4.79
C HIS A 203 -5.41 -7.30 4.30
N TYR A 204 -4.69 -8.20 3.63
CA TYR A 204 -5.17 -9.50 3.18
C TYR A 204 -4.86 -10.57 4.23
N LEU A 205 -5.88 -11.00 4.99
CA LEU A 205 -5.71 -12.00 6.06
C LEU A 205 -5.17 -13.32 5.52
N ASP A 206 -5.66 -13.80 4.37
CA ASP A 206 -5.22 -15.07 3.76
C ASP A 206 -3.71 -15.11 3.56
N GLU A 207 -3.11 -14.01 3.08
CA GLU A 207 -1.65 -13.91 2.91
C GLU A 207 -0.91 -13.99 4.23
N VAL A 208 -1.43 -13.30 5.26
CA VAL A 208 -0.82 -13.29 6.58
C VAL A 208 -0.85 -14.68 7.21
N PHE A 209 -1.96 -15.40 7.06
CA PHE A 209 -2.07 -16.79 7.51
C PHE A 209 -1.18 -17.75 6.71
N GLU A 210 -0.92 -17.48 5.42
CA GLU A 210 -0.01 -18.29 4.58
C GLU A 210 1.46 -18.06 4.94
N VAL A 211 1.88 -16.81 5.21
CA VAL A 211 3.29 -16.42 5.28
C VAL A 211 3.79 -16.30 6.73
N CYS A 212 2.95 -15.87 7.67
CA CYS A 212 3.36 -15.56 9.03
C CYS A 212 3.14 -16.73 9.99
N GLN A 213 3.96 -16.82 11.03
CA GLN A 213 3.80 -17.78 12.11
C GLN A 213 2.97 -17.24 13.27
N ARG A 214 3.02 -15.91 13.46
CA ARG A 214 2.35 -15.19 14.52
C ARG A 214 1.81 -13.86 14.02
N ILE A 215 0.74 -13.39 14.63
CA ILE A 215 0.06 -12.14 14.28
C ILE A 215 -0.04 -11.27 15.54
N VAL A 216 0.32 -10.01 15.42
CA VAL A 216 0.04 -8.96 16.42
C VAL A 216 -0.97 -8.00 15.80
N VAL A 217 -2.05 -7.75 16.53
CA VAL A 217 -3.11 -6.83 16.12
C VAL A 217 -2.97 -5.53 16.91
N LEU A 218 -2.94 -4.41 16.18
CA LEU A 218 -3.06 -3.07 16.76
C LEU A 218 -4.46 -2.53 16.51
N ARG A 219 -5.03 -1.88 17.52
CA ARG A 219 -6.28 -1.13 17.44
C ARG A 219 -6.20 0.11 18.33
N ASP A 220 -6.59 1.26 17.78
CA ASP A 220 -6.62 2.56 18.50
C ASP A 220 -5.30 2.88 19.22
N GLY A 221 -4.17 2.58 18.55
CA GLY A 221 -2.84 2.84 19.08
C GLY A 221 -2.36 1.89 20.17
N LYS A 222 -3.03 0.76 20.42
CA LYS A 222 -2.70 -0.25 21.44
C LYS A 222 -2.65 -1.65 20.87
N ASN A 223 -2.00 -2.57 21.61
CA ASN A 223 -2.10 -3.99 21.29
C ASN A 223 -3.52 -4.49 21.60
N ALA A 224 -4.18 -5.09 20.61
CA ALA A 224 -5.53 -5.63 20.72
C ALA A 224 -5.57 -7.17 20.78
N GLY A 225 -4.48 -7.83 20.39
CA GLY A 225 -4.36 -9.28 20.46
C GLY A 225 -3.06 -9.80 19.85
N GLU A 226 -2.72 -11.03 20.21
CA GLU A 226 -1.59 -11.78 19.65
C GLU A 226 -2.08 -13.21 19.36
N PHE A 227 -1.83 -13.71 18.15
CA PHE A 227 -2.39 -14.95 17.63
C PHE A 227 -1.31 -15.78 16.96
N GLN A 228 -1.41 -17.10 17.11
CA GLN A 228 -0.59 -18.07 16.36
C GLN A 228 -1.38 -18.51 15.14
N THR A 229 -0.80 -18.41 13.94
CA THR A 229 -1.53 -18.70 12.70
C THR A 229 -1.95 -20.17 12.57
N ASN A 230 -1.24 -21.08 13.21
CA ASN A 230 -1.56 -22.51 13.19
C ASN A 230 -2.70 -22.93 14.13
N SER A 231 -3.12 -22.07 15.06
CA SER A 231 -4.14 -22.37 16.08
C SER A 231 -5.28 -21.39 16.15
N SER A 232 -5.17 -20.25 15.48
CA SER A 232 -6.21 -19.21 15.41
C SER A 232 -6.91 -19.22 14.06
N ASN A 233 -8.10 -18.63 13.99
CA ASN A 233 -8.86 -18.48 12.77
C ASN A 233 -9.01 -17.00 12.37
N HIS A 234 -9.50 -16.76 11.13
CA HIS A 234 -9.69 -15.41 10.58
C HIS A 234 -10.66 -14.57 11.41
N ASP A 235 -11.73 -15.17 11.93
CA ASP A 235 -12.78 -14.44 12.67
C ASP A 235 -12.26 -13.90 14.01
N GLU A 236 -11.38 -14.65 14.69
CA GLU A 236 -10.75 -14.19 15.93
C GLU A 236 -9.85 -12.98 15.68
N VAL A 237 -9.03 -13.05 14.64
CA VAL A 237 -8.13 -11.95 14.26
C VAL A 237 -8.93 -10.73 13.80
N LEU A 238 -9.96 -10.94 12.97
CA LEU A 238 -10.85 -9.89 12.49
C LEU A 238 -11.60 -9.22 13.66
N SER A 239 -12.08 -10.00 14.62
CA SER A 239 -12.74 -9.47 15.82
C SER A 239 -11.78 -8.61 16.65
N ALA A 240 -10.53 -9.00 16.80
CA ALA A 240 -9.52 -8.19 17.47
C ALA A 240 -9.24 -6.88 16.72
N MET A 241 -9.19 -6.92 15.37
CA MET A 241 -8.98 -5.74 14.54
C MET A 241 -10.12 -4.72 14.62
N LEU A 242 -11.36 -5.20 14.67
CA LEU A 242 -12.58 -4.37 14.55
C LEU A 242 -13.24 -4.10 15.91
N GLY A 243 -12.97 -4.92 16.92
CA GLY A 243 -13.61 -4.82 18.23
C GLY A 243 -15.12 -5.08 18.15
N ASN A 244 -15.90 -4.41 18.98
CA ASN A 244 -17.37 -4.55 19.03
C ASN A 244 -18.10 -4.04 17.76
N ALA A 245 -17.36 -3.51 16.76
CA ALA A 245 -17.95 -3.02 15.51
C ALA A 245 -18.37 -4.13 14.54
N VAL A 246 -18.01 -5.40 14.82
CA VAL A 246 -18.34 -6.54 13.94
C VAL A 246 -19.86 -6.71 13.76
N GLU A 247 -20.66 -6.47 14.80
CA GLU A 247 -22.12 -6.61 14.73
C GLU A 247 -22.80 -5.57 13.82
N ASN A 248 -22.14 -4.45 13.51
CA ASN A 248 -22.67 -3.35 12.70
C ASN A 248 -21.98 -3.14 11.34
N LEU A 249 -21.09 -4.05 10.93
CA LEU A 249 -20.33 -3.90 9.68
C LEU A 249 -21.16 -3.93 8.41
N TYR A 250 -22.31 -4.57 8.46
CA TYR A 250 -23.21 -4.65 7.31
C TYR A 250 -24.53 -3.94 7.63
N PRO A 251 -24.80 -2.78 7.04
CA PRO A 251 -26.12 -2.18 7.15
C PRO A 251 -27.15 -3.18 6.64
N SER A 252 -28.27 -3.31 7.36
CA SER A 252 -29.37 -4.16 6.95
C SER A 252 -29.76 -3.84 5.50
N LYS A 253 -29.88 -4.88 4.66
CA LYS A 253 -30.28 -4.70 3.26
C LYS A 253 -31.61 -3.98 3.22
N SER A 254 -31.65 -2.78 2.63
CA SER A 254 -32.90 -2.09 2.37
C SER A 254 -33.76 -2.94 1.42
N LYS A 255 -35.02 -3.17 1.77
CA LYS A 255 -35.95 -3.86 0.86
C LYS A 255 -36.13 -3.00 -0.38
N LYS A 256 -35.90 -3.58 -1.57
CA LYS A 256 -36.20 -2.94 -2.85
C LYS A 256 -37.70 -2.60 -2.90
N GLN A 257 -38.04 -1.33 -2.74
CA GLN A 257 -39.38 -0.83 -3.00
C GLN A 257 -39.26 0.21 -4.13
N ASN A 258 -39.90 -0.04 -5.28
CA ASN A 258 -40.10 0.86 -6.42
C ASN A 258 -38.95 1.88 -6.63
N MET A 259 -37.76 1.38 -6.92
CA MET A 259 -36.59 2.23 -7.10
C MET A 259 -36.55 2.79 -8.54
N GLU A 260 -36.44 4.10 -8.65
CA GLU A 260 -36.20 4.79 -9.90
C GLU A 260 -34.76 4.48 -10.39
N ILE A 261 -34.61 4.11 -11.67
CA ILE A 261 -33.32 3.84 -12.27
C ILE A 261 -32.53 5.14 -12.40
N ALA A 262 -31.36 5.21 -11.77
CA ALA A 262 -30.44 6.34 -11.85
C ALA A 262 -29.52 6.22 -13.06
N LEU A 263 -28.94 5.03 -13.29
CA LEU A 263 -28.05 4.73 -14.41
C LEU A 263 -28.44 3.41 -15.05
N LYS A 264 -28.49 3.35 -16.36
CA LYS A 264 -28.73 2.11 -17.11
C LYS A 264 -27.76 2.02 -18.29
N LEU A 265 -27.13 0.88 -18.44
CA LEU A 265 -26.34 0.50 -19.60
C LEU A 265 -27.07 -0.62 -20.35
N GLU A 266 -27.20 -0.46 -21.67
CA GLU A 266 -27.84 -1.44 -22.55
C GLU A 266 -26.91 -1.77 -23.72
N ASN A 267 -26.36 -2.98 -23.74
CA ASN A 267 -25.43 -3.51 -24.74
C ASN A 267 -24.23 -2.58 -24.99
N VAL A 268 -23.72 -1.96 -23.92
CA VAL A 268 -22.67 -0.93 -24.01
C VAL A 268 -21.31 -1.59 -24.24
N THR A 269 -20.60 -1.12 -25.25
CA THR A 269 -19.22 -1.50 -25.54
C THR A 269 -18.35 -0.24 -25.54
N PHE A 270 -17.31 -0.23 -24.72
CA PHE A 270 -16.30 0.80 -24.67
C PHE A 270 -14.96 0.38 -25.28
N SER A 271 -14.64 -0.91 -25.23
CA SER A 271 -13.37 -1.47 -25.70
C SER A 271 -13.48 -2.99 -25.85
N LYS A 272 -12.39 -3.64 -26.31
CA LYS A 272 -12.31 -5.10 -26.41
C LYS A 272 -12.49 -5.83 -25.08
N ASN A 273 -12.13 -5.22 -23.97
CA ASN A 273 -12.22 -5.81 -22.62
C ASN A 273 -13.50 -5.37 -21.88
N LEU A 274 -14.16 -4.30 -22.34
CA LEU A 274 -15.42 -3.79 -21.77
C LEU A 274 -16.48 -3.78 -22.87
N TYR A 275 -17.11 -4.91 -23.08
CA TYR A 275 -18.09 -5.11 -24.16
C TYR A 275 -19.37 -5.72 -23.63
N ASP A 276 -20.46 -5.45 -24.30
CA ASP A 276 -21.82 -5.97 -24.03
C ASP A 276 -22.25 -5.78 -22.56
N LEU A 277 -21.96 -4.62 -22.01
CA LEU A 277 -22.28 -4.31 -20.62
C LEU A 277 -23.77 -4.01 -20.49
N ASN A 278 -24.42 -4.74 -19.58
CA ASN A 278 -25.84 -4.63 -19.27
C ASN A 278 -26.02 -4.62 -17.75
N PHE A 279 -26.35 -3.45 -17.18
CA PHE A 279 -26.71 -3.34 -15.77
C PHE A 279 -27.48 -2.04 -15.48
N GLU A 280 -28.12 -2.03 -14.33
CA GLU A 280 -28.88 -0.89 -13.82
C GLU A 280 -28.42 -0.53 -12.41
N VAL A 281 -28.40 0.75 -12.11
CA VAL A 281 -28.18 1.28 -10.75
C VAL A 281 -29.38 2.10 -10.36
N TYR A 282 -29.96 1.81 -9.21
CA TYR A 282 -31.14 2.50 -8.72
C TYR A 282 -30.76 3.67 -7.81
N LYS A 283 -31.69 4.62 -7.64
CA LYS A 283 -31.49 5.72 -6.68
C LYS A 283 -31.31 5.17 -5.26
N GLY A 284 -30.26 5.64 -4.59
CA GLY A 284 -29.93 5.22 -3.22
C GLY A 284 -29.33 3.79 -3.12
N GLU A 285 -29.03 3.15 -4.27
CA GLU A 285 -28.38 1.86 -4.31
C GLU A 285 -26.85 2.01 -4.32
N ILE A 286 -26.18 1.06 -3.66
CA ILE A 286 -24.74 0.82 -3.82
C ILE A 286 -24.60 -0.47 -4.63
N LEU A 287 -24.18 -0.34 -5.89
CA LEU A 287 -23.90 -1.47 -6.78
C LEU A 287 -22.41 -1.83 -6.69
N GLY A 288 -22.10 -3.04 -6.23
CA GLY A 288 -20.74 -3.59 -6.29
C GLY A 288 -20.47 -4.21 -7.65
N VAL A 289 -19.38 -3.82 -8.32
CA VAL A 289 -18.93 -4.41 -9.58
C VAL A 289 -17.57 -5.06 -9.36
N PHE A 290 -17.45 -6.36 -9.71
CA PHE A 290 -16.25 -7.14 -9.50
C PHE A 290 -15.74 -7.69 -10.84
N GLY A 291 -14.43 -7.83 -10.96
CA GLY A 291 -13.77 -8.42 -12.12
C GLY A 291 -12.34 -8.83 -11.82
N LEU A 292 -11.77 -9.68 -12.66
CA LEU A 292 -10.37 -10.06 -12.58
C LEU A 292 -9.48 -8.90 -13.02
N LEU A 293 -8.25 -8.88 -12.53
CA LEU A 293 -7.23 -7.93 -12.97
C LEU A 293 -7.06 -8.05 -14.50
N GLY A 294 -7.07 -6.91 -15.20
CA GLY A 294 -7.01 -6.86 -16.66
C GLY A 294 -8.35 -7.10 -17.38
N SER A 295 -9.47 -7.26 -16.65
CA SER A 295 -10.81 -7.32 -17.24
C SER A 295 -11.28 -5.98 -17.82
N GLY A 296 -10.56 -4.89 -17.55
CA GLY A 296 -10.94 -3.52 -17.92
C GLY A 296 -11.87 -2.85 -16.90
N LEU A 297 -12.16 -3.51 -15.78
CA LEU A 297 -13.03 -2.96 -14.74
C LEU A 297 -12.49 -1.65 -14.18
N GLU A 298 -11.17 -1.50 -14.09
CA GLU A 298 -10.48 -0.28 -13.66
C GLU A 298 -10.84 0.92 -14.54
N ASP A 299 -11.14 0.67 -15.82
CA ASP A 299 -11.51 1.70 -16.78
C ASP A 299 -13.01 1.99 -16.82
N LEU A 300 -13.87 1.14 -16.29
CA LEU A 300 -15.32 1.29 -16.40
C LEU A 300 -15.80 2.65 -15.87
N GLY A 301 -15.38 3.03 -14.68
CA GLY A 301 -15.73 4.33 -14.09
C GLY A 301 -15.19 5.51 -14.92
N ARG A 302 -13.96 5.42 -15.42
CA ARG A 302 -13.33 6.41 -16.30
C ARG A 302 -14.09 6.57 -17.61
N LYS A 303 -14.54 5.47 -18.20
CA LYS A 303 -15.34 5.45 -19.44
C LYS A 303 -16.70 6.11 -19.25
N ILE A 304 -17.41 5.75 -18.17
CA ILE A 304 -18.71 6.35 -17.84
C ILE A 304 -18.55 7.85 -17.53
N TYR A 305 -17.45 8.24 -16.87
CA TYR A 305 -17.16 9.65 -16.57
C TYR A 305 -16.62 10.44 -17.77
N GLY A 306 -16.27 9.76 -18.88
CA GLY A 306 -15.79 10.40 -20.10
C GLY A 306 -14.33 10.84 -20.06
N VAL A 307 -13.48 10.21 -19.20
CA VAL A 307 -12.03 10.46 -19.16
C VAL A 307 -11.33 9.83 -20.36
N SER A 308 -11.74 8.63 -20.77
CA SER A 308 -11.05 7.85 -21.79
C SER A 308 -12.01 7.25 -22.80
N GLY A 309 -12.07 7.84 -23.99
CA GLY A 309 -12.77 7.30 -25.15
C GLY A 309 -14.29 7.48 -25.13
N LYS A 310 -14.91 7.21 -26.26
CA LYS A 310 -16.36 7.27 -26.47
C LYS A 310 -16.94 5.88 -26.35
N THR A 311 -18.24 5.79 -26.12
CA THR A 311 -19.02 4.57 -26.29
C THR A 311 -18.96 4.14 -27.76
N GLU A 312 -18.54 2.91 -28.02
CA GLU A 312 -18.49 2.37 -29.39
C GLU A 312 -19.86 1.87 -29.85
N LYS A 313 -20.58 1.20 -28.94
CA LYS A 313 -21.93 0.64 -29.18
C LYS A 313 -22.78 0.71 -27.92
N GLY A 314 -24.08 0.54 -28.08
CA GLY A 314 -25.04 0.49 -26.99
C GLY A 314 -25.57 1.85 -26.56
N LYS A 315 -26.37 1.86 -25.50
CA LYS A 315 -27.04 3.04 -24.98
C LYS A 315 -26.80 3.19 -23.48
N ILE A 316 -26.48 4.39 -23.05
CA ILE A 316 -26.41 4.74 -21.64
C ILE A 316 -27.52 5.75 -21.34
N SER A 317 -28.30 5.51 -20.31
CA SER A 317 -29.28 6.48 -19.83
C SER A 317 -29.02 6.84 -18.37
N LEU A 318 -29.20 8.12 -18.05
CA LEU A 318 -29.04 8.69 -16.72
C LEU A 318 -30.35 9.36 -16.32
N PHE A 319 -30.97 8.90 -15.24
CA PHE A 319 -32.30 9.36 -14.80
C PHE A 319 -33.35 9.34 -15.94
N GLY A 320 -33.36 8.27 -16.75
CA GLY A 320 -34.25 8.10 -17.88
C GLY A 320 -33.92 8.92 -19.13
N LYS A 321 -32.87 9.77 -19.11
CA LYS A 321 -32.43 10.57 -20.25
C LYS A 321 -31.22 9.95 -20.92
N ASP A 322 -31.14 10.08 -22.26
CA ASP A 322 -29.97 9.62 -23.02
C ASP A 322 -28.71 10.35 -22.56
N TYR A 323 -27.66 9.59 -22.27
CA TYR A 323 -26.39 10.11 -21.78
C TYR A 323 -25.23 9.62 -22.64
N LYS A 324 -24.36 10.53 -23.05
CA LYS A 324 -23.11 10.20 -23.77
C LYS A 324 -21.91 10.68 -22.99
N PRO A 325 -20.98 9.77 -22.59
CA PRO A 325 -19.77 10.13 -21.86
C PRO A 325 -18.75 10.80 -22.79
N VAL A 326 -18.92 12.10 -23.03
CA VAL A 326 -18.08 12.87 -23.95
C VAL A 326 -16.78 13.34 -23.28
N ASN A 327 -16.91 13.90 -22.07
CA ASN A 327 -15.80 14.41 -21.26
C ASN A 327 -16.24 14.62 -19.79
N PRO A 328 -15.30 14.78 -18.85
CA PRO A 328 -15.60 15.02 -17.43
C PRO A 328 -16.54 16.20 -17.14
N PRO A 329 -16.40 17.38 -17.77
CA PRO A 329 -17.35 18.47 -17.59
C PRO A 329 -18.79 18.10 -17.96
N ASN A 330 -19.00 17.30 -19.01
CA ASN A 330 -20.32 16.80 -19.41
C ASN A 330 -20.88 15.84 -18.36
N ALA A 331 -20.09 14.88 -17.87
CA ALA A 331 -20.48 13.94 -16.82
C ALA A 331 -20.91 14.69 -15.55
N LYS A 332 -20.10 15.63 -15.11
CA LYS A 332 -20.36 16.46 -13.94
C LYS A 332 -21.67 17.28 -14.09
N LYS A 333 -21.91 17.88 -15.26
CA LYS A 333 -23.15 18.63 -15.56
C LYS A 333 -24.39 17.74 -15.46
N ASN A 334 -24.25 16.45 -15.75
CA ASN A 334 -25.31 15.45 -15.64
C ASN A 334 -25.38 14.78 -14.25
N GLY A 335 -24.63 15.26 -13.26
CA GLY A 335 -24.70 14.81 -11.88
C GLY A 335 -23.83 13.56 -11.55
N ILE A 336 -22.89 13.20 -12.40
CA ILE A 336 -21.96 12.11 -12.13
C ILE A 336 -20.73 12.66 -11.40
N GLY A 337 -20.41 12.08 -10.24
CA GLY A 337 -19.12 12.23 -9.54
C GLY A 337 -18.21 11.04 -9.79
N PHE A 338 -16.90 11.25 -9.84
CA PHE A 338 -15.90 10.21 -10.01
C PHE A 338 -14.79 10.34 -8.99
N ILE A 339 -14.48 9.25 -8.31
CA ILE A 339 -13.34 9.12 -7.40
C ILE A 339 -12.37 8.14 -8.05
N PRO A 340 -11.18 8.56 -8.48
CA PRO A 340 -10.21 7.67 -9.10
C PRO A 340 -9.56 6.73 -8.09
N ALA A 341 -9.07 5.59 -8.55
CA ALA A 341 -8.31 4.64 -7.74
C ALA A 341 -6.96 5.25 -7.29
N GLU A 342 -6.27 5.94 -8.22
CA GLU A 342 -4.97 6.55 -7.97
C GLU A 342 -5.12 7.94 -7.32
N ARG A 343 -5.07 7.96 -5.98
CA ARG A 343 -5.25 9.19 -5.20
C ARG A 343 -4.16 10.23 -5.47
N LYS A 344 -2.88 9.79 -5.55
CA LYS A 344 -1.73 10.73 -5.63
C LYS A 344 -1.59 11.40 -6.99
N THR A 345 -1.90 10.69 -8.06
CA THR A 345 -1.70 11.18 -9.44
C THR A 345 -2.96 11.75 -10.07
N GLU A 346 -4.14 11.32 -9.59
CA GLU A 346 -5.41 11.67 -10.22
C GLU A 346 -6.43 12.29 -9.26
N GLY A 347 -6.36 11.95 -7.97
CA GLY A 347 -7.40 12.34 -7.02
C GLY A 347 -7.12 13.62 -6.25
N ILE A 348 -5.84 13.92 -5.96
CA ILE A 348 -5.44 15.02 -5.08
C ILE A 348 -4.27 15.78 -5.69
N LEU A 349 -4.36 17.10 -5.67
CA LEU A 349 -3.27 18.02 -5.99
C LEU A 349 -2.49 18.29 -4.70
N SER A 350 -1.42 17.52 -4.46
CA SER A 350 -0.68 17.49 -3.17
C SER A 350 -0.03 18.82 -2.80
N GLU A 351 0.32 19.64 -3.79
CA GLU A 351 0.90 20.97 -3.60
C GLU A 351 -0.13 22.05 -3.21
N LEU A 352 -1.43 21.71 -3.27
CA LEU A 352 -2.50 22.64 -2.96
C LEU A 352 -3.09 22.38 -1.57
N THR A 353 -3.70 23.41 -1.00
CA THR A 353 -4.39 23.30 0.29
C THR A 353 -5.60 22.38 0.21
N LEU A 354 -6.05 21.85 1.35
CA LEU A 354 -7.30 21.08 1.45
C LEU A 354 -8.49 21.86 0.85
N ARG A 355 -8.62 23.14 1.20
CA ARG A 355 -9.65 24.03 0.65
C ARG A 355 -9.63 24.03 -0.87
N ASN A 356 -8.47 24.25 -1.49
CA ASN A 356 -8.35 24.30 -2.94
C ASN A 356 -8.72 22.94 -3.58
N ASN A 357 -8.26 21.84 -3.01
CA ASN A 357 -8.62 20.49 -3.48
C ASN A 357 -10.13 20.25 -3.42
N MET A 358 -10.81 20.70 -2.37
CA MET A 358 -12.27 20.55 -2.24
C MET A 358 -13.05 21.44 -3.21
N THR A 359 -12.53 22.60 -3.55
CA THR A 359 -13.29 23.63 -4.31
C THR A 359 -12.99 23.65 -5.80
N ILE A 360 -11.80 23.19 -6.24
CA ILE A 360 -11.43 23.12 -7.67
C ILE A 360 -12.52 22.48 -8.55
N PRO A 361 -13.13 21.36 -8.20
CA PRO A 361 -14.17 20.77 -9.03
C PRO A 361 -15.39 21.67 -9.24
N PHE A 362 -15.60 22.64 -8.36
CA PHE A 362 -16.76 23.55 -8.34
C PHE A 362 -16.36 25.04 -8.35
N LEU A 363 -15.16 25.33 -8.82
CA LEU A 363 -14.54 26.66 -8.69
C LEU A 363 -15.42 27.79 -9.27
N SER A 364 -16.16 27.49 -10.34
CA SER A 364 -17.12 28.43 -10.92
C SER A 364 -18.17 28.97 -9.94
N ASN A 365 -18.51 28.20 -8.89
CA ASN A 365 -19.48 28.61 -7.88
C ASN A 365 -18.93 29.69 -6.93
N PHE A 366 -17.61 29.86 -6.93
CA PHE A 366 -16.87 30.79 -6.07
C PHE A 366 -16.32 32.00 -6.87
N ILE A 367 -16.61 32.10 -8.16
CA ILE A 367 -16.18 33.22 -9.03
C ILE A 367 -17.42 33.99 -9.48
N PRO A 368 -17.90 34.96 -8.68
CA PRO A 368 -19.10 35.71 -9.04
C PRO A 368 -18.90 36.66 -10.24
N ARG A 369 -17.67 37.12 -10.49
CA ARG A 369 -17.32 37.99 -11.65
C ARG A 369 -15.95 37.63 -12.22
N THR A 370 -14.86 38.06 -11.58
CA THR A 370 -13.49 37.91 -12.10
C THR A 370 -12.55 37.26 -11.11
N PHE A 371 -12.83 37.36 -9.80
CA PHE A 371 -11.95 36.87 -8.73
C PHE A 371 -12.67 35.83 -7.89
N ILE A 372 -11.88 34.93 -7.29
CA ILE A 372 -12.39 33.91 -6.37
C ILE A 372 -12.84 34.61 -5.07
N ASP A 373 -14.06 34.34 -4.64
CA ASP A 373 -14.58 34.72 -3.32
C ASP A 373 -14.02 33.75 -2.26
N THR A 374 -12.87 34.12 -1.73
CA THR A 374 -12.15 33.30 -0.75
C THR A 374 -12.93 33.12 0.57
N LYS A 375 -13.81 34.08 0.93
CA LYS A 375 -14.64 33.97 2.13
C LYS A 375 -15.71 32.91 1.96
N LYS A 376 -16.44 32.96 0.83
CA LYS A 376 -17.45 31.96 0.49
C LYS A 376 -16.84 30.56 0.32
N GLU A 377 -15.65 30.46 -0.27
CA GLU A 377 -14.89 29.24 -0.42
C GLU A 377 -14.53 28.64 0.94
N LYS A 378 -14.05 29.45 1.88
CA LYS A 378 -13.71 29.03 3.25
C LYS A 378 -14.97 28.60 4.04
N GLU A 379 -16.05 29.32 3.92
CA GLU A 379 -17.34 28.97 4.56
C GLU A 379 -17.86 27.64 4.04
N PHE A 380 -17.79 27.41 2.74
CA PHE A 380 -18.15 26.11 2.12
C PHE A 380 -17.29 24.98 2.66
N THR A 381 -15.98 25.15 2.66
CA THR A 381 -15.04 24.09 3.11
C THR A 381 -15.27 23.73 4.59
N ASN A 382 -15.48 24.74 5.45
CA ASN A 382 -15.68 24.52 6.89
C ASN A 382 -16.99 23.77 7.23
N LYS A 383 -17.93 23.65 6.29
CA LYS A 383 -19.15 22.83 6.49
C LYS A 383 -18.90 21.34 6.34
N TRP A 384 -17.80 20.95 5.70
CA TRP A 384 -17.45 19.58 5.39
C TRP A 384 -16.30 19.03 6.25
N ILE A 385 -15.68 19.87 7.05
CA ILE A 385 -14.67 19.57 8.04
C ILE A 385 -15.30 19.62 9.45
#